data_98ec0ee9fc6a878c355c05d747501212
#
_entry.id   98ec0ee9fc6a878c355c05d747501212
#
_cell.length_a   1.000
_cell.length_b   1.000
_cell.length_c   1.000
_cell.angle_alpha   90.00
_cell.angle_beta   90.00
_cell.angle_gamma   90.00
#
_symmetry.space_group_name_H-M   'P 1'
#
loop_
_entity.id
_entity.type
_entity.pdbx_description
1 polymer ?
#
loop_
_entity_poly.entity_id
_entity_poly.type
_entity_poly.pdbx_seq_one_letter_code
_entity_poly.pdbx_strand_id
1 'polypeptide(L)'
;QDFWRMSGIERDVFLYSQPKASIKDFRITSTLDDSYRNGIFRLALDLKNHKDTNADLTIGYELIGHSGRVVATGEKNVSMKSKGMVTVTFERQLPDVETWTSEVPNLYKLMMIVRENGKTSEVVPFNVGFRRIEIKEIEQKSANGKNYTVLLINGQPLKLKGVNVHEHDPETGHYLTEELMRKDFELMRRANINTVRLCHYPQDRRFYELCDEYGFYVYDEANIESHGMRYDLRKGGTLGNNPEWLKPHMYRTINMFERNKNYPSLTFWSLGNEGGNGYNFYQTYLWMKQADKDIMDRPVNYERA
;
A
#
# COMPACT_ATOMS: atom_id res chain seq x y z
N GLN A 1 15.70 19.76 -4.97
CA GLN A 1 14.48 19.23 -4.96
C GLN A 1 13.35 20.21 -4.70
N ASP A 2 12.14 19.80 -4.93
CA ASP A 2 10.97 20.65 -4.96
C ASP A 2 10.32 20.86 -3.59
N PHE A 3 10.96 20.43 -2.53
CA PHE A 3 10.50 20.63 -1.16
C PHE A 3 11.61 21.14 -0.25
N TRP A 4 11.23 21.69 0.87
CA TRP A 4 12.16 22.30 1.81
C TRP A 4 13.09 21.26 2.44
N ARG A 5 14.36 21.64 2.57
CA ARG A 5 15.38 20.82 3.19
C ARG A 5 15.35 21.03 4.70
N MET A 6 14.59 20.22 5.37
CA MET A 6 14.53 20.20 6.83
C MET A 6 15.30 18.99 7.32
N SER A 7 16.21 19.21 8.24
CA SER A 7 17.03 18.14 8.82
C SER A 7 16.44 17.71 10.14
N GLY A 8 16.52 16.43 10.44
CA GLY A 8 16.07 15.88 11.72
C GLY A 8 15.47 14.50 11.60
N ILE A 9 14.87 14.04 12.69
CA ILE A 9 14.08 12.81 12.75
C ILE A 9 12.60 13.22 12.63
N GLU A 10 12.02 12.96 11.48
CA GLU A 10 10.67 13.43 11.11
C GLU A 10 9.56 12.46 11.55
N ARG A 11 9.94 11.27 12.00
CA ARG A 11 9.03 10.21 12.43
C ARG A 11 9.32 9.79 13.85
N ASP A 12 8.32 9.21 14.49
CA ASP A 12 8.46 8.67 15.83
C ASP A 12 9.55 7.60 15.91
N VAL A 13 10.24 7.56 17.04
CA VAL A 13 11.20 6.51 17.37
C VAL A 13 10.57 5.59 18.39
N PHE A 14 10.48 4.30 18.04
CA PHE A 14 9.80 3.30 18.87
C PHE A 14 10.81 2.31 19.47
N LEU A 15 10.55 1.96 20.73
CA LEU A 15 11.08 0.74 21.33
C LEU A 15 9.93 -0.27 21.42
N TYR A 16 10.09 -1.43 20.80
CA TYR A 16 9.07 -2.47 20.81
C TYR A 16 9.65 -3.83 21.18
N SER A 17 8.78 -4.72 21.64
CA SER A 17 9.09 -6.10 21.96
C SER A 17 8.12 -7.03 21.25
N GLN A 18 8.64 -8.13 20.73
CA GLN A 18 7.83 -9.17 20.09
C GLN A 18 8.15 -10.56 20.68
N PRO A 19 7.21 -11.51 20.59
CA PRO A 19 7.51 -12.92 20.86
C PRO A 19 8.65 -13.43 19.96
N LYS A 20 9.47 -14.35 20.47
CA LYS A 20 10.57 -14.93 19.68
C LYS A 20 10.08 -15.75 18.46
N ALA A 21 8.84 -16.20 18.47
CA ALA A 21 8.17 -16.77 17.31
C ALA A 21 6.95 -15.90 17.00
N SER A 22 6.99 -15.16 15.89
CA SER A 22 6.07 -14.05 15.60
C SER A 22 5.82 -13.88 14.11
N ILE A 23 4.84 -13.05 13.78
CA ILE A 23 4.59 -12.58 12.42
C ILE A 23 5.70 -11.60 12.04
N LYS A 24 6.45 -11.92 10.98
CA LYS A 24 7.49 -11.03 10.42
C LYS A 24 6.91 -10.05 9.41
N ASP A 25 6.01 -10.53 8.55
CA ASP A 25 5.36 -9.75 7.49
C ASP A 25 4.05 -10.40 7.09
N PHE A 26 3.20 -9.65 6.40
CA PHE A 26 1.96 -10.18 5.85
C PHE A 26 1.58 -9.51 4.54
N ARG A 27 0.80 -10.23 3.72
CA ARG A 27 0.23 -9.74 2.47
C ARG A 27 -1.25 -10.04 2.43
N ILE A 28 -2.03 -9.01 2.09
CA ILE A 28 -3.48 -9.09 1.97
C ILE A 28 -3.89 -8.86 0.52
N THR A 29 -4.65 -9.78 -0.05
CA THR A 29 -5.45 -9.56 -1.25
C THR A 29 -6.91 -9.45 -0.82
N SER A 30 -7.54 -8.33 -1.13
CA SER A 30 -8.96 -8.06 -0.84
C SER A 30 -9.61 -7.42 -2.06
N THR A 31 -9.87 -8.26 -3.08
CA THR A 31 -10.44 -7.83 -4.35
C THR A 31 -11.86 -8.40 -4.55
N LEU A 32 -12.45 -8.11 -5.68
CA LEU A 32 -13.80 -8.55 -6.04
C LEU A 32 -13.74 -9.52 -7.22
N ASP A 33 -14.72 -10.42 -7.29
CA ASP A 33 -14.95 -11.26 -8.45
C ASP A 33 -15.48 -10.44 -9.67
N ASP A 34 -15.74 -11.11 -10.78
CA ASP A 34 -16.22 -10.44 -12.00
C ASP A 34 -17.65 -9.87 -11.88
N SER A 35 -18.41 -10.28 -10.88
CA SER A 35 -19.72 -9.68 -10.56
C SER A 35 -19.61 -8.38 -9.75
N TYR A 36 -18.44 -8.03 -9.25
CA TYR A 36 -18.16 -6.92 -8.34
C TYR A 36 -18.97 -6.96 -7.03
N ARG A 37 -19.45 -8.13 -6.63
CA ARG A 37 -20.27 -8.34 -5.42
C ARG A 37 -19.57 -9.19 -4.39
N ASN A 38 -18.89 -10.25 -4.83
CA ASN A 38 -18.25 -11.19 -3.92
C ASN A 38 -16.79 -10.83 -3.71
N GLY A 39 -16.34 -10.91 -2.45
CA GLY A 39 -14.97 -10.65 -2.07
C GLY A 39 -14.08 -11.88 -2.28
N ILE A 40 -12.90 -11.66 -2.85
CA ILE A 40 -11.80 -12.62 -2.88
C ILE A 40 -10.81 -12.15 -1.82
N PHE A 41 -10.71 -12.92 -0.74
CA PHE A 41 -9.79 -12.66 0.35
C PHE A 41 -8.66 -13.68 0.36
N ARG A 42 -7.41 -13.19 0.36
CA ARG A 42 -6.22 -14.01 0.58
C ARG A 42 -5.35 -13.32 1.63
N LEU A 43 -4.85 -14.09 2.59
CA LEU A 43 -3.92 -13.65 3.60
C LEU A 43 -2.70 -14.56 3.59
N ALA A 44 -1.51 -14.01 3.38
CA ALA A 44 -0.24 -14.70 3.53
C ALA A 44 0.50 -14.10 4.73
N LEU A 45 0.89 -14.95 5.68
CA LEU A 45 1.63 -14.59 6.90
C LEU A 45 3.01 -15.20 6.85
N ASP A 46 4.04 -14.36 6.81
CA ASP A 46 5.42 -14.80 6.94
C ASP A 46 5.80 -14.80 8.42
N LEU A 47 6.06 -16.00 8.94
CA LEU A 47 6.41 -16.22 10.36
C LEU A 47 7.93 -16.39 10.49
N LYS A 48 8.47 -15.86 11.59
CA LYS A 48 9.88 -16.03 11.94
C LYS A 48 10.02 -16.61 13.34
N ASN A 49 10.78 -17.70 13.47
CA ASN A 49 11.22 -18.24 14.73
C ASN A 49 12.63 -17.76 15.05
N HIS A 50 12.79 -16.97 16.10
CA HIS A 50 14.07 -16.49 16.61
C HIS A 50 14.64 -17.34 17.76
N LYS A 51 13.94 -18.43 18.15
CA LYS A 51 14.40 -19.35 19.20
C LYS A 51 15.49 -20.27 18.66
N ASP A 52 16.33 -20.76 19.56
CA ASP A 52 17.30 -21.82 19.28
C ASP A 52 16.67 -23.23 19.28
N THR A 53 15.36 -23.32 19.50
CA THR A 53 14.55 -24.56 19.52
C THR A 53 13.46 -24.46 18.46
N ASN A 54 12.88 -25.60 18.10
CA ASN A 54 11.67 -25.62 17.29
C ASN A 54 10.51 -24.94 18.02
N ALA A 55 9.53 -24.47 17.29
CA ALA A 55 8.31 -23.87 17.82
C ALA A 55 7.09 -24.45 17.10
N ASP A 56 6.11 -24.90 17.87
CA ASP A 56 4.80 -25.33 17.38
C ASP A 56 3.78 -24.23 17.67
N LEU A 57 3.20 -23.68 16.61
CA LEU A 57 2.29 -22.55 16.65
C LEU A 57 0.94 -22.93 16.05
N THR A 58 -0.09 -22.30 16.57
CA THR A 58 -1.39 -22.22 15.91
C THR A 58 -1.57 -20.80 15.38
N ILE A 59 -1.72 -20.68 14.07
CA ILE A 59 -1.87 -19.42 13.38
C ILE A 59 -3.32 -19.27 12.95
N GLY A 60 -3.95 -18.16 13.33
CA GLY A 60 -5.34 -17.90 13.00
C GLY A 60 -5.59 -16.49 12.51
N TYR A 61 -6.77 -16.28 11.95
CA TYR A 61 -7.29 -14.96 11.67
C TYR A 61 -8.79 -14.89 11.93
N GLU A 62 -9.25 -13.69 12.25
CA GLU A 62 -10.65 -13.30 12.26
C GLU A 62 -10.83 -12.05 11.37
N LEU A 63 -11.80 -12.08 10.46
CA LEU A 63 -12.21 -10.94 9.67
C LEU A 63 -13.57 -10.47 10.20
N ILE A 64 -13.62 -9.25 10.70
CA ILE A 64 -14.77 -8.69 11.40
C ILE A 64 -15.37 -7.60 10.50
N GLY A 65 -16.64 -7.73 10.14
CA GLY A 65 -17.37 -6.76 9.34
C GLY A 65 -17.75 -5.50 10.11
N HIS A 66 -18.28 -4.51 9.41
CA HIS A 66 -18.69 -3.24 9.98
C HIS A 66 -19.71 -3.39 11.13
N SER A 67 -20.57 -4.40 11.08
CA SER A 67 -21.52 -4.72 12.15
C SER A 67 -20.90 -5.28 13.43
N GLY A 68 -19.56 -5.47 13.47
CA GLY A 68 -18.86 -6.13 14.58
C GLY A 68 -18.94 -7.66 14.56
N ARG A 69 -19.58 -8.27 13.54
CA ARG A 69 -19.67 -9.73 13.40
C ARG A 69 -18.45 -10.28 12.68
N VAL A 70 -17.97 -11.44 13.13
CA VAL A 70 -16.96 -12.21 12.41
C VAL A 70 -17.58 -12.78 11.14
N VAL A 71 -17.06 -12.39 9.97
CA VAL A 71 -17.54 -12.81 8.64
C VAL A 71 -16.69 -13.93 8.05
N ALA A 72 -15.44 -14.05 8.50
CA ALA A 72 -14.56 -15.15 8.14
C ALA A 72 -13.53 -15.43 9.24
N THR A 73 -13.13 -16.68 9.36
CA THR A 73 -12.06 -17.11 10.24
C THR A 73 -11.31 -18.28 9.63
N GLY A 74 -10.11 -18.52 10.08
CA GLY A 74 -9.32 -19.70 9.72
C GLY A 74 -8.20 -19.94 10.71
N GLU A 75 -7.78 -21.20 10.81
CA GLU A 75 -6.73 -21.62 11.71
C GLU A 75 -5.88 -22.73 11.08
N LYS A 76 -4.57 -22.71 11.30
CA LYS A 76 -3.61 -23.72 10.85
C LYS A 76 -2.54 -23.95 11.92
N ASN A 77 -2.19 -25.21 12.12
CA ASN A 77 -1.05 -25.59 12.95
C ASN A 77 0.23 -25.62 12.11
N VAL A 78 1.31 -25.11 12.67
CA VAL A 78 2.60 -24.95 11.99
C VAL A 78 3.73 -25.31 12.93
N SER A 79 4.59 -26.23 12.48
CA SER A 79 5.86 -26.55 13.17
C SER A 79 6.99 -25.83 12.48
N MET A 80 7.70 -24.98 13.20
CA MET A 80 8.82 -24.20 12.70
C MET A 80 10.14 -24.71 13.26
N LYS A 81 11.14 -24.86 12.39
CA LYS A 81 12.50 -25.17 12.84
C LYS A 81 13.10 -23.99 13.64
N SER A 82 14.09 -24.30 14.46
CA SER A 82 14.96 -23.30 15.07
C SER A 82 15.48 -22.30 14.04
N LYS A 83 15.42 -20.99 14.34
CA LYS A 83 15.80 -19.88 13.45
C LYS A 83 15.11 -19.90 12.08
N GLY A 84 14.10 -20.72 11.89
CA GLY A 84 13.39 -20.94 10.62
C GLY A 84 12.41 -19.83 10.26
N MET A 85 11.95 -19.89 9.02
CA MET A 85 10.84 -19.09 8.50
C MET A 85 9.84 -20.00 7.79
N VAL A 86 8.57 -19.62 7.83
CA VAL A 86 7.51 -20.32 7.09
C VAL A 86 6.43 -19.31 6.70
N THR A 87 5.83 -19.49 5.53
CA THR A 87 4.66 -18.73 5.09
C THR A 87 3.41 -19.57 5.25
N VAL A 88 2.39 -19.01 5.90
CA VAL A 88 1.05 -19.59 6.06
C VAL A 88 0.06 -18.78 5.25
N THR A 89 -0.73 -19.43 4.40
CA THR A 89 -1.72 -18.77 3.56
C THR A 89 -3.14 -19.19 3.90
N PHE A 90 -4.07 -18.25 3.83
CA PHE A 90 -5.51 -18.47 3.92
C PHE A 90 -6.20 -17.87 2.70
N GLU A 91 -7.24 -18.52 2.19
CA GLU A 91 -8.04 -18.04 1.08
C GLU A 91 -9.53 -18.23 1.40
N ARG A 92 -10.35 -17.23 1.06
CA ARG A 92 -11.81 -17.28 1.20
C ARG A 92 -12.47 -16.49 0.09
N GLN A 93 -13.61 -16.99 -0.37
CA GLN A 93 -14.59 -16.20 -1.09
C GLN A 93 -15.69 -15.81 -0.11
N LEU A 94 -16.09 -14.56 -0.15
CA LEU A 94 -17.07 -13.97 0.76
C LEU A 94 -18.22 -13.44 -0.08
N PRO A 95 -19.46 -13.93 0.11
CA PRO A 95 -20.59 -13.42 -0.65
C PRO A 95 -20.96 -12.01 -0.21
N ASP A 96 -21.42 -11.20 -1.15
CA ASP A 96 -22.03 -9.87 -0.94
C ASP A 96 -21.26 -8.99 0.06
N VAL A 97 -19.95 -8.75 -0.21
CA VAL A 97 -19.14 -7.90 0.66
C VAL A 97 -19.50 -6.43 0.52
N GLU A 98 -19.39 -5.70 1.63
CA GLU A 98 -19.44 -4.24 1.63
C GLU A 98 -18.14 -3.70 1.02
N THR A 99 -18.24 -3.10 -0.17
CA THR A 99 -17.07 -2.64 -0.92
C THR A 99 -16.54 -1.33 -0.37
N TRP A 100 -15.23 -1.15 -0.49
CA TRP A 100 -14.55 0.11 -0.17
C TRP A 100 -14.50 1.00 -1.41
N THR A 101 -14.91 2.25 -1.25
CA THR A 101 -14.76 3.33 -2.23
C THR A 101 -14.48 4.65 -1.52
N SER A 102 -14.11 5.68 -2.27
CA SER A 102 -13.99 7.03 -1.72
C SER A 102 -15.31 7.58 -1.13
N GLU A 103 -16.44 7.18 -1.67
CA GLU A 103 -17.76 7.67 -1.24
C GLU A 103 -18.27 6.89 -0.02
N VAL A 104 -17.98 5.59 0.02
CA VAL A 104 -18.38 4.69 1.10
C VAL A 104 -17.17 3.82 1.48
N PRO A 105 -16.31 4.29 2.39
CA PRO A 105 -15.08 3.61 2.75
C PRO A 105 -15.30 2.50 3.78
N ASN A 106 -16.03 1.45 3.39
CA ASN A 106 -16.30 0.31 4.24
C ASN A 106 -15.02 -0.46 4.57
N LEU A 107 -14.72 -0.60 5.85
CA LEU A 107 -13.56 -1.32 6.35
C LEU A 107 -13.96 -2.51 7.20
N TYR A 108 -13.29 -3.62 6.97
CA TYR A 108 -13.30 -4.78 7.83
C TYR A 108 -12.08 -4.75 8.74
N LYS A 109 -12.20 -5.25 9.96
CA LYS A 109 -11.06 -5.41 10.86
C LYS A 109 -10.54 -6.84 10.77
N LEU A 110 -9.30 -6.98 10.31
CA LEU A 110 -8.56 -8.23 10.32
C LEU A 110 -7.77 -8.34 11.63
N MET A 111 -7.94 -9.46 12.34
CA MET A 111 -7.13 -9.83 13.49
C MET A 111 -6.29 -11.04 13.10
N MET A 112 -4.97 -10.89 13.03
CA MET A 112 -4.02 -11.98 12.80
C MET A 112 -3.50 -12.47 14.15
N ILE A 113 -3.66 -13.76 14.43
CA ILE A 113 -3.49 -14.32 15.78
C ILE A 113 -2.44 -15.43 15.76
N VAL A 114 -1.46 -15.32 16.63
CA VAL A 114 -0.49 -16.38 16.90
C VAL A 114 -0.72 -16.94 18.29
N ARG A 115 -0.83 -18.28 18.38
CA ARG A 115 -0.88 -18.99 19.65
C ARG A 115 0.29 -19.95 19.76
N GLU A 116 0.87 -20.02 20.94
CA GLU A 116 1.89 -20.99 21.31
C GLU A 116 1.49 -21.69 22.61
N ASN A 117 1.56 -23.02 22.64
CA ASN A 117 1.12 -23.83 23.78
C ASN A 117 -0.33 -23.52 24.23
N GLY A 118 -1.24 -23.29 23.27
CA GLY A 118 -2.64 -22.96 23.52
C GLY A 118 -2.91 -21.53 24.03
N LYS A 119 -1.86 -20.70 24.22
CA LYS A 119 -2.00 -19.31 24.67
C LYS A 119 -1.75 -18.36 23.52
N THR A 120 -2.56 -17.31 23.41
CA THR A 120 -2.31 -16.22 22.47
C THR A 120 -1.02 -15.48 22.86
N SER A 121 -0.05 -15.49 21.95
CA SER A 121 1.24 -14.84 22.11
C SER A 121 1.33 -13.51 21.35
N GLU A 122 0.62 -13.38 20.23
CA GLU A 122 0.62 -12.16 19.41
C GLU A 122 -0.73 -11.96 18.72
N VAL A 123 -1.16 -10.70 18.61
CA VAL A 123 -2.31 -10.30 17.81
C VAL A 123 -1.92 -9.04 17.03
N VAL A 124 -2.06 -9.08 15.70
CA VAL A 124 -1.79 -7.94 14.82
C VAL A 124 -3.08 -7.53 14.13
N PRO A 125 -3.65 -6.36 14.48
CA PRO A 125 -4.82 -5.83 13.79
C PRO A 125 -4.44 -5.12 12.49
N PHE A 126 -5.31 -5.19 11.48
CA PHE A 126 -5.18 -4.41 10.25
C PHE A 126 -6.55 -4.14 9.61
N ASN A 127 -6.69 -3.03 8.87
CA ASN A 127 -7.93 -2.73 8.16
C ASN A 127 -7.90 -3.35 6.75
N VAL A 128 -9.04 -3.89 6.33
CA VAL A 128 -9.22 -4.51 5.01
C VAL A 128 -10.40 -3.85 4.31
N GLY A 129 -10.20 -3.44 3.05
CA GLY A 129 -11.26 -2.91 2.20
C GLY A 129 -11.35 -3.72 0.91
N PHE A 130 -12.52 -4.25 0.59
CA PHE A 130 -12.75 -4.96 -0.66
C PHE A 130 -12.98 -3.98 -1.80
N ARG A 131 -12.07 -3.95 -2.76
CA ARG A 131 -12.17 -3.13 -3.97
C ARG A 131 -11.41 -3.77 -5.12
N ARG A 132 -11.84 -3.44 -6.34
CA ARG A 132 -11.15 -3.85 -7.56
C ARG A 132 -10.87 -2.63 -8.42
N ILE A 133 -9.60 -2.43 -8.75
CA ILE A 133 -9.11 -1.33 -9.57
C ILE A 133 -8.69 -1.91 -10.91
N GLU A 134 -9.17 -1.32 -12.01
CA GLU A 134 -8.91 -1.82 -13.34
C GLU A 134 -8.70 -0.68 -14.33
N ILE A 135 -7.83 -0.88 -15.29
CA ILE A 135 -7.71 -0.04 -16.47
C ILE A 135 -8.23 -0.87 -17.65
N LYS A 136 -9.33 -0.43 -18.27
CA LYS A 136 -9.98 -1.13 -19.38
C LYS A 136 -10.22 -0.23 -20.57
N GLU A 137 -10.08 -0.80 -21.77
CA GLU A 137 -10.65 -0.18 -22.95
C GLU A 137 -12.17 -0.38 -22.98
N ILE A 138 -12.89 0.69 -23.34
CA ILE A 138 -14.35 0.64 -23.55
C ILE A 138 -14.67 0.83 -25.05
N GLU A 139 -15.80 0.33 -25.49
CA GLU A 139 -16.20 0.37 -26.92
C GLU A 139 -16.51 1.78 -27.43
N GLN A 140 -16.55 2.78 -26.56
CA GLN A 140 -16.73 4.17 -26.95
C GLN A 140 -15.47 4.71 -27.65
N LYS A 141 -15.65 5.23 -28.87
CA LYS A 141 -14.52 5.76 -29.67
C LYS A 141 -14.31 7.26 -29.45
N SER A 142 -13.05 7.64 -29.35
CA SER A 142 -12.61 9.02 -29.39
C SER A 142 -12.71 9.61 -30.80
N ALA A 143 -12.56 10.92 -30.94
CA ALA A 143 -12.61 11.61 -32.23
C ALA A 143 -11.60 11.09 -33.27
N ASN A 144 -10.51 10.47 -32.84
CA ASN A 144 -9.48 9.86 -33.69
C ASN A 144 -9.74 8.36 -33.97
N GLY A 145 -10.90 7.83 -33.60
CA GLY A 145 -11.32 6.45 -33.85
C GLY A 145 -10.75 5.38 -32.91
N LYS A 146 -9.93 5.77 -31.92
CA LYS A 146 -9.41 4.86 -30.91
C LYS A 146 -10.42 4.66 -29.77
N ASN A 147 -10.42 3.49 -29.16
CA ASN A 147 -11.19 3.24 -27.95
C ASN A 147 -10.68 4.11 -26.79
N TYR A 148 -11.56 4.52 -25.90
CA TYR A 148 -11.14 5.13 -24.64
C TYR A 148 -10.66 4.08 -23.69
N THR A 149 -9.55 4.40 -23.01
CA THR A 149 -9.08 3.65 -21.85
C THR A 149 -9.61 4.35 -20.60
N VAL A 150 -10.30 3.63 -19.76
CA VAL A 150 -10.91 4.16 -18.53
C VAL A 150 -10.37 3.46 -17.30
N LEU A 151 -10.24 4.23 -16.23
CA LEU A 151 -9.97 3.72 -14.89
C LEU A 151 -11.30 3.38 -14.24
N LEU A 152 -11.38 2.16 -13.71
CA LEU A 152 -12.58 1.66 -13.01
C LEU A 152 -12.24 1.37 -11.54
N ILE A 153 -13.21 1.64 -10.67
CA ILE A 153 -13.28 1.15 -9.31
C ILE A 153 -14.58 0.34 -9.14
N ASN A 154 -14.45 -0.92 -8.74
CA ASN A 154 -15.59 -1.83 -8.56
C ASN A 154 -16.52 -1.86 -9.80
N GLY A 155 -15.92 -1.86 -11.00
CA GLY A 155 -16.64 -1.87 -12.27
C GLY A 155 -17.23 -0.52 -12.71
N GLN A 156 -17.09 0.55 -11.92
CA GLN A 156 -17.60 1.88 -12.26
C GLN A 156 -16.48 2.83 -12.67
N PRO A 157 -16.71 3.69 -13.69
CA PRO A 157 -15.71 4.69 -14.09
C PRO A 157 -15.32 5.61 -12.93
N LEU A 158 -14.04 5.73 -12.69
CA LEU A 158 -13.49 6.57 -11.64
C LEU A 158 -12.91 7.85 -12.23
N LYS A 159 -13.35 9.00 -11.71
CA LYS A 159 -12.73 10.30 -11.95
C LYS A 159 -11.92 10.71 -10.73
N LEU A 160 -10.61 10.83 -10.89
CA LEU A 160 -9.72 11.32 -9.85
C LEU A 160 -9.85 12.84 -9.74
N LYS A 161 -10.18 13.32 -8.54
CA LYS A 161 -10.20 14.72 -8.16
C LYS A 161 -9.15 14.87 -7.04
N GLY A 162 -7.90 15.11 -7.44
CA GLY A 162 -6.76 14.95 -6.56
C GLY A 162 -5.98 16.23 -6.30
N VAL A 163 -5.22 16.19 -5.22
CA VAL A 163 -4.23 17.20 -4.84
C VAL A 163 -2.89 16.52 -4.52
N ASN A 164 -1.81 17.29 -4.65
CA ASN A 164 -0.51 16.88 -4.14
C ASN A 164 -0.40 17.26 -2.66
N VAL A 165 0.18 16.37 -1.85
CA VAL A 165 0.33 16.57 -0.42
C VAL A 165 1.79 16.39 -0.02
N HIS A 166 2.36 17.45 0.59
CA HIS A 166 3.61 17.38 1.34
C HIS A 166 3.30 17.35 2.84
N GLU A 167 4.13 16.67 3.62
CA GLU A 167 4.03 16.71 5.08
C GLU A 167 4.74 17.96 5.60
N HIS A 168 4.07 19.11 5.52
CA HIS A 168 4.59 20.37 6.00
C HIS A 168 3.59 21.11 6.87
N ASP A 169 4.08 21.68 7.94
CA ASP A 169 3.36 22.59 8.81
C ASP A 169 4.25 23.80 9.15
N PRO A 170 3.72 25.03 9.16
CA PRO A 170 4.52 26.24 9.38
C PRO A 170 5.17 26.31 10.78
N GLU A 171 4.65 25.58 11.76
CA GLU A 171 5.16 25.58 13.14
C GLU A 171 6.06 24.39 13.42
N THR A 172 5.69 23.19 12.91
CA THR A 172 6.37 21.93 13.23
C THR A 172 7.29 21.42 12.13
N GLY A 173 7.29 22.08 10.96
CA GLY A 173 8.13 21.70 9.83
C GLY A 173 7.64 20.43 9.15
N HIS A 174 8.47 19.38 9.13
CA HIS A 174 8.18 18.08 8.50
C HIS A 174 7.46 17.09 9.41
N TYR A 175 6.92 17.54 10.52
CA TYR A 175 6.17 16.73 11.46
C TYR A 175 4.70 17.17 11.49
N LEU A 176 3.79 16.26 11.19
CA LEU A 176 2.35 16.50 11.28
C LEU A 176 1.75 15.71 12.45
N THR A 177 0.97 16.38 13.30
CA THR A 177 0.13 15.71 14.30
C THR A 177 -1.08 15.07 13.63
N GLU A 178 -1.67 14.04 14.25
CA GLU A 178 -2.91 13.44 13.74
C GLU A 178 -4.04 14.48 13.65
N GLU A 179 -4.11 15.45 14.57
CA GLU A 179 -5.10 16.51 14.54
C GLU A 179 -4.97 17.37 13.27
N LEU A 180 -3.75 17.77 12.89
CA LEU A 180 -3.49 18.50 11.65
C LEU A 180 -3.87 17.68 10.42
N MET A 181 -3.46 16.40 10.38
CA MET A 181 -3.85 15.49 9.29
C MET A 181 -5.38 15.43 9.15
N ARG A 182 -6.13 15.21 10.24
CA ARG A 182 -7.60 15.15 10.21
C ARG A 182 -8.22 16.43 9.70
N LYS A 183 -7.70 17.59 10.10
CA LYS A 183 -8.16 18.89 9.61
C LYS A 183 -7.98 19.01 8.09
N ASP A 184 -6.84 18.57 7.56
CA ASP A 184 -6.58 18.55 6.10
C ASP A 184 -7.55 17.61 5.39
N PHE A 185 -7.77 16.40 5.91
CA PHE A 185 -8.74 15.44 5.37
C PHE A 185 -10.17 16.01 5.32
N GLU A 186 -10.60 16.67 6.38
CA GLU A 186 -11.92 17.33 6.42
C GLU A 186 -12.04 18.44 5.37
N LEU A 187 -11.02 19.29 5.23
CA LEU A 187 -10.99 20.35 4.21
C LEU A 187 -11.02 19.76 2.79
N MET A 188 -10.23 18.74 2.53
CA MET A 188 -10.22 18.04 1.24
C MET A 188 -11.59 17.40 0.93
N ARG A 189 -12.24 16.75 1.90
CA ARG A 189 -13.60 16.19 1.73
C ARG A 189 -14.63 17.28 1.43
N ARG A 190 -14.61 18.41 2.15
CA ARG A 190 -15.48 19.57 1.86
C ARG A 190 -15.27 20.15 0.47
N ALA A 191 -14.04 20.08 -0.06
CA ALA A 191 -13.70 20.50 -1.41
C ALA A 191 -13.99 19.41 -2.48
N ASN A 192 -14.62 18.30 -2.10
CA ASN A 192 -14.93 17.16 -2.99
C ASN A 192 -13.69 16.54 -3.64
N ILE A 193 -12.57 16.55 -2.94
CA ILE A 193 -11.34 15.84 -3.33
C ILE A 193 -11.47 14.39 -2.88
N ASN A 194 -11.04 13.46 -3.74
CA ASN A 194 -11.10 12.04 -3.49
C ASN A 194 -9.74 11.32 -3.65
N THR A 195 -8.69 12.07 -4.00
CA THR A 195 -7.39 11.49 -4.32
C THR A 195 -6.27 12.35 -3.76
N VAL A 196 -5.24 11.73 -3.23
CA VAL A 196 -4.01 12.40 -2.78
C VAL A 196 -2.79 11.76 -3.43
N ARG A 197 -1.91 12.57 -4.01
CA ARG A 197 -0.58 12.15 -4.40
C ARG A 197 0.42 12.56 -3.33
N LEU A 198 1.17 11.60 -2.87
CA LEU A 198 2.15 11.77 -1.78
C LEU A 198 3.48 12.21 -2.39
N CYS A 199 3.61 13.51 -2.59
CA CYS A 199 4.79 14.08 -3.24
C CYS A 199 5.85 14.47 -2.19
N HIS A 200 7.10 14.07 -2.29
CA HIS A 200 7.62 13.08 -3.25
C HIS A 200 8.26 11.94 -2.45
N TYR A 201 7.52 11.38 -1.51
CA TYR A 201 7.97 10.34 -0.58
C TYR A 201 6.78 9.70 0.17
N PRO A 202 6.91 8.46 0.66
CA PRO A 202 5.91 7.86 1.53
C PRO A 202 5.72 8.66 2.82
N GLN A 203 4.48 8.92 3.17
CA GLN A 203 4.11 9.74 4.32
C GLN A 203 4.04 8.94 5.63
N ASP A 204 3.63 9.57 6.73
CA ASP A 204 3.43 8.90 8.00
C ASP A 204 2.44 7.73 7.87
N ARG A 205 2.62 6.67 8.68
CA ARG A 205 1.72 5.51 8.67
C ARG A 205 0.29 5.91 8.94
N ARG A 206 0.07 6.83 9.89
CA ARG A 206 -1.26 7.29 10.27
C ARG A 206 -1.99 7.98 9.12
N PHE A 207 -1.26 8.62 8.22
CA PHE A 207 -1.84 9.24 7.03
C PHE A 207 -2.55 8.21 6.13
N TYR A 208 -1.95 7.04 5.91
CA TYR A 208 -2.59 5.97 5.11
C TYR A 208 -3.81 5.39 5.81
N GLU A 209 -3.74 5.20 7.13
CA GLU A 209 -4.88 4.75 7.92
C GLU A 209 -6.05 5.75 7.82
N LEU A 210 -5.76 7.04 7.85
CA LEU A 210 -6.76 8.10 7.63
C LEU A 210 -7.29 8.11 6.18
N CYS A 211 -6.45 7.84 5.19
CA CYS A 211 -6.92 7.65 3.81
C CYS A 211 -7.91 6.49 3.70
N ASP A 212 -7.65 5.38 4.41
CA ASP A 212 -8.57 4.24 4.46
C ASP A 212 -9.90 4.64 5.12
N GLU A 213 -9.84 5.35 6.24
CA GLU A 213 -11.01 5.77 7.04
C GLU A 213 -11.86 6.84 6.33
N TYR A 214 -11.22 7.85 5.74
CA TYR A 214 -11.90 8.98 5.06
C TYR A 214 -12.25 8.70 3.60
N GLY A 215 -11.74 7.62 3.02
CA GLY A 215 -11.99 7.25 1.64
C GLY A 215 -11.22 8.12 0.64
N PHE A 216 -9.89 8.12 0.70
CA PHE A 216 -9.04 8.77 -0.30
C PHE A 216 -8.28 7.73 -1.11
N TYR A 217 -8.29 7.86 -2.43
CA TYR A 217 -7.42 7.09 -3.31
C TYR A 217 -5.99 7.63 -3.20
N VAL A 218 -5.06 6.76 -2.80
CA VAL A 218 -3.66 7.14 -2.59
C VAL A 218 -2.84 6.83 -3.84
N TYR A 219 -2.10 7.83 -4.28
CA TYR A 219 -1.05 7.75 -5.27
C TYR A 219 0.28 7.80 -4.53
N ASP A 220 0.82 6.63 -4.19
CA ASP A 220 2.00 6.50 -3.32
C ASP A 220 3.28 6.60 -4.12
N GLU A 221 4.19 7.48 -3.72
CA GLU A 221 5.36 7.83 -4.51
C GLU A 221 6.66 7.45 -3.80
N ALA A 222 7.55 6.79 -4.55
CA ALA A 222 8.87 6.46 -4.07
C ALA A 222 9.70 7.73 -3.86
N ASN A 223 10.46 7.77 -2.77
CA ASN A 223 11.36 8.88 -2.47
C ASN A 223 12.53 8.95 -3.47
N ILE A 224 12.21 9.28 -4.70
CA ILE A 224 13.16 9.46 -5.81
C ILE A 224 12.82 10.79 -6.49
N GLU A 225 13.64 11.77 -6.25
CA GLU A 225 13.54 13.12 -6.80
C GLU A 225 14.96 13.62 -7.12
N SER A 226 15.19 14.01 -8.37
CA SER A 226 16.50 14.54 -8.80
C SER A 226 16.40 15.60 -9.88
N HIS A 227 15.32 16.38 -9.88
CA HIS A 227 15.05 17.48 -10.84
C HIS A 227 16.23 18.42 -11.02
N GLY A 228 16.96 18.75 -9.96
CA GLY A 228 18.16 19.61 -10.02
C GLY A 228 19.30 19.08 -10.90
N MET A 229 19.28 17.80 -11.30
CA MET A 229 20.23 17.19 -12.24
C MET A 229 19.78 17.29 -13.71
N ARG A 230 18.64 17.91 -13.97
CA ARG A 230 18.04 18.08 -15.31
C ARG A 230 17.61 16.76 -15.95
N TYR A 231 17.33 16.79 -17.26
CA TYR A 231 16.76 15.67 -18.03
C TYR A 231 17.75 15.14 -19.09
N ASP A 232 19.03 15.04 -18.76
CA ASP A 232 20.03 14.48 -19.66
C ASP A 232 19.83 12.95 -19.74
N LEU A 233 19.30 12.47 -20.85
CA LEU A 233 19.00 11.04 -21.07
C LEU A 233 20.21 10.20 -21.46
N ARG A 234 21.40 10.78 -21.62
CA ARG A 234 22.62 10.00 -21.85
C ARG A 234 22.91 9.16 -20.62
N LYS A 235 23.58 8.01 -20.84
CA LYS A 235 24.02 7.14 -19.75
C LYS A 235 24.87 7.95 -18.75
N GLY A 236 24.44 7.91 -17.48
CA GLY A 236 25.07 8.68 -16.40
C GLY A 236 24.68 10.17 -16.36
N GLY A 237 23.87 10.67 -17.29
CA GLY A 237 23.44 12.07 -17.32
C GLY A 237 22.47 12.46 -16.22
N THR A 238 21.66 11.52 -15.75
CA THR A 238 20.80 11.66 -14.57
C THR A 238 20.96 10.45 -13.65
N LEU A 239 20.52 10.55 -12.39
CA LEU A 239 20.53 9.41 -11.48
C LEU A 239 19.66 8.27 -11.99
N GLY A 240 18.54 8.58 -12.67
CA GLY A 240 17.63 7.59 -13.26
C GLY A 240 18.25 6.76 -14.37
N ASN A 241 19.31 7.26 -15.02
CA ASN A 241 20.04 6.57 -16.08
C ASN A 241 21.52 6.30 -15.76
N ASN A 242 21.90 6.39 -14.49
CA ASN A 242 23.24 6.03 -14.01
C ASN A 242 23.18 4.65 -13.34
N PRO A 243 23.86 3.60 -13.88
CA PRO A 243 23.83 2.24 -13.33
C PRO A 243 24.28 2.15 -11.85
N GLU A 244 25.15 3.02 -11.40
CA GLU A 244 25.61 3.06 -10.00
C GLU A 244 24.49 3.39 -9.03
N TRP A 245 23.44 4.07 -9.50
CA TRP A 245 22.24 4.44 -8.74
C TRP A 245 21.09 3.45 -8.83
N LEU A 246 21.26 2.32 -9.52
CA LEU A 246 20.21 1.30 -9.59
C LEU A 246 19.81 0.79 -8.20
N LYS A 247 20.81 0.44 -7.37
CA LYS A 247 20.54 -0.08 -6.02
C LYS A 247 19.78 0.91 -5.13
N PRO A 248 20.12 2.20 -5.05
CA PRO A 248 19.32 3.20 -4.36
C PRO A 248 17.89 3.34 -4.88
N HIS A 249 17.66 3.31 -6.20
CA HIS A 249 16.31 3.36 -6.79
C HIS A 249 15.48 2.15 -6.37
N MET A 250 16.03 0.94 -6.57
CA MET A 250 15.38 -0.30 -6.17
C MET A 250 15.06 -0.33 -4.68
N TYR A 251 16.00 0.07 -3.83
CA TYR A 251 15.81 0.07 -2.39
C TYR A 251 14.64 0.96 -1.95
N ARG A 252 14.54 2.18 -2.49
CA ARG A 252 13.43 3.09 -2.18
C ARG A 252 12.09 2.56 -2.65
N THR A 253 12.03 2.05 -3.87
CA THR A 253 10.82 1.46 -4.44
C THR A 253 10.36 0.23 -3.66
N ILE A 254 11.27 -0.68 -3.34
CA ILE A 254 10.98 -1.90 -2.56
C ILE A 254 10.48 -1.54 -1.16
N ASN A 255 11.14 -0.62 -0.47
CA ASN A 255 10.74 -0.24 0.89
C ASN A 255 9.36 0.44 0.93
N MET A 256 9.05 1.30 -0.03
CA MET A 256 7.71 1.88 -0.17
C MET A 256 6.65 0.78 -0.34
N PHE A 257 6.88 -0.13 -1.28
CA PHE A 257 5.96 -1.23 -1.56
C PHE A 257 5.77 -2.13 -0.33
N GLU A 258 6.85 -2.64 0.26
CA GLU A 258 6.77 -3.59 1.39
C GLU A 258 6.08 -2.98 2.61
N ARG A 259 6.29 -1.68 2.84
CA ARG A 259 5.64 -0.97 3.93
C ARG A 259 4.14 -0.76 3.69
N ASN A 260 3.73 -0.43 2.45
CA ASN A 260 2.40 0.14 2.18
C ASN A 260 1.46 -0.80 1.39
N LYS A 261 1.94 -1.94 0.92
CA LYS A 261 1.22 -2.87 0.02
C LYS A 261 -0.18 -3.29 0.47
N ASN A 262 -0.47 -3.23 1.78
CA ASN A 262 -1.72 -3.76 2.36
C ASN A 262 -2.83 -2.71 2.54
N TYR A 263 -2.54 -1.40 2.42
CA TYR A 263 -3.56 -0.36 2.66
C TYR A 263 -4.67 -0.38 1.60
N PRO A 264 -5.96 -0.42 2.01
CA PRO A 264 -7.10 -0.33 1.09
C PRO A 264 -7.09 0.91 0.20
N SER A 265 -6.73 2.06 0.73
CA SER A 265 -6.69 3.34 0.02
C SER A 265 -5.67 3.38 -1.12
N LEU A 266 -4.62 2.56 -1.06
CA LEU A 266 -3.55 2.58 -2.03
C LEU A 266 -4.04 2.09 -3.40
N THR A 267 -4.03 2.99 -4.37
CA THR A 267 -4.63 2.80 -5.69
C THR A 267 -3.58 2.79 -6.80
N PHE A 268 -2.53 3.60 -6.67
CA PHE A 268 -1.46 3.72 -7.66
C PHE A 268 -0.09 3.69 -7.00
N TRP A 269 0.87 3.15 -7.74
CA TRP A 269 2.29 3.26 -7.43
C TRP A 269 2.94 4.30 -8.33
N SER A 270 3.70 5.22 -7.75
CA SER A 270 4.54 6.17 -8.47
C SER A 270 6.01 5.88 -8.24
N LEU A 271 6.78 5.85 -9.33
CA LEU A 271 8.19 5.50 -9.26
C LEU A 271 9.09 6.65 -8.81
N GLY A 272 8.53 7.86 -8.69
CA GLY A 272 9.25 9.05 -8.27
C GLY A 272 8.83 10.29 -9.04
N ASN A 273 9.52 11.39 -8.79
CA ASN A 273 9.26 12.68 -9.38
C ASN A 273 10.50 13.22 -10.10
N GLU A 274 10.31 13.71 -11.33
CA GLU A 274 11.27 14.50 -12.10
C GLU A 274 12.74 14.07 -12.02
N GLY A 275 13.00 12.77 -11.91
CA GLY A 275 14.33 12.16 -11.81
C GLY A 275 15.00 11.90 -13.15
N GLY A 276 14.45 12.44 -14.24
CA GLY A 276 14.81 12.04 -15.60
C GLY A 276 14.21 10.68 -15.95
N ASN A 277 14.53 10.16 -17.11
CA ASN A 277 14.10 8.81 -17.52
C ASN A 277 15.32 7.93 -17.76
N GLY A 278 15.18 6.61 -17.65
CA GLY A 278 16.25 5.69 -17.97
C GLY A 278 16.13 4.32 -17.34
N TYR A 279 17.21 3.59 -17.43
CA TYR A 279 17.29 2.18 -17.07
C TYR A 279 16.81 1.90 -15.63
N ASN A 280 17.15 2.74 -14.66
CA ASN A 280 16.82 2.50 -13.26
C ASN A 280 15.31 2.56 -13.02
N PHE A 281 14.61 3.52 -13.62
CA PHE A 281 13.15 3.61 -13.56
C PHE A 281 12.47 2.44 -14.27
N TYR A 282 13.02 1.99 -15.40
CA TYR A 282 12.51 0.79 -16.07
C TYR A 282 12.65 -0.46 -15.19
N GLN A 283 13.76 -0.64 -14.48
CA GLN A 283 13.95 -1.75 -13.55
C GLN A 283 13.00 -1.68 -12.35
N THR A 284 12.80 -0.50 -11.78
CA THR A 284 11.82 -0.31 -10.68
C THR A 284 10.39 -0.58 -11.14
N TYR A 285 10.03 -0.19 -12.37
CA TYR A 285 8.75 -0.51 -12.99
C TYR A 285 8.52 -2.02 -13.12
N LEU A 286 9.46 -2.72 -13.72
CA LEU A 286 9.36 -4.17 -13.92
C LEU A 286 9.23 -4.91 -12.58
N TRP A 287 10.04 -4.52 -11.61
CA TRP A 287 9.96 -5.09 -10.26
C TRP A 287 8.59 -4.84 -9.62
N MET A 288 8.10 -3.61 -9.66
CA MET A 288 6.81 -3.22 -9.06
C MET A 288 5.65 -4.00 -9.67
N LYS A 289 5.61 -4.10 -11.00
CA LYS A 289 4.58 -4.88 -11.71
C LYS A 289 4.63 -6.36 -11.34
N GLN A 290 5.82 -6.93 -11.15
CA GLN A 290 5.96 -8.33 -10.71
C GLN A 290 5.56 -8.50 -9.25
N ALA A 291 5.93 -7.56 -8.36
CA ALA A 291 5.68 -7.66 -6.93
C ALA A 291 4.19 -7.53 -6.58
N ASP A 292 3.45 -6.66 -7.30
CA ASP A 292 2.03 -6.41 -7.02
C ASP A 292 1.07 -7.28 -7.84
N LYS A 293 1.56 -8.00 -8.84
CA LYS A 293 0.77 -8.78 -9.79
C LYS A 293 -0.25 -9.72 -9.13
N ASP A 294 0.20 -10.47 -8.12
CA ASP A 294 -0.61 -11.47 -7.43
C ASP A 294 -1.26 -10.94 -6.13
N ILE A 295 -1.13 -9.64 -5.86
CA ILE A 295 -1.73 -8.96 -4.71
C ILE A 295 -2.97 -8.18 -5.16
N MET A 296 -2.76 -7.09 -5.90
CA MET A 296 -3.83 -6.22 -6.37
C MET A 296 -3.65 -5.77 -7.82
N ASP A 297 -2.49 -5.99 -8.43
CA ASP A 297 -2.09 -5.57 -9.79
C ASP A 297 -2.38 -4.07 -10.07
N ARG A 298 -2.04 -3.23 -9.11
CA ARG A 298 -2.28 -1.79 -9.17
C ARG A 298 -1.51 -1.13 -10.32
N PRO A 299 -2.07 -0.07 -10.92
CA PRO A 299 -1.37 0.72 -11.92
C PRO A 299 -0.07 1.32 -11.37
N VAL A 300 0.95 1.33 -12.22
CA VAL A 300 2.24 1.96 -11.94
C VAL A 300 2.43 3.13 -12.89
N ASN A 301 2.79 4.28 -12.36
CA ASN A 301 3.03 5.49 -13.12
C ASN A 301 4.40 6.09 -12.81
N TYR A 302 4.89 6.85 -13.75
CA TYR A 302 6.01 7.76 -13.58
C TYR A 302 5.77 8.99 -14.45
N GLU A 303 5.88 10.17 -13.88
CA GLU A 303 5.42 11.40 -14.51
C GLU A 303 6.26 11.85 -15.74
N ARG A 304 7.45 11.30 -15.89
CA ARG A 304 8.38 11.58 -17.00
C ARG A 304 8.70 10.36 -17.87
N ALA A 305 7.83 9.35 -17.90
CA ALA A 305 8.01 8.17 -18.75
C ALA A 305 7.67 8.43 -20.22
#